data_00526d2220a29a5f21ef300a604b4411
#
_entry.id   00526d2220a29a5f21ef300a604b4411
#
_cell.length_a   1.000
_cell.length_b   1.000
_cell.length_c   1.000
_cell.angle_alpha   90.00
_cell.angle_beta   90.00
_cell.angle_gamma   90.00
#
_symmetry.space_group_name_H-M   'P 1'
#
loop_
_entity.id
_entity.type
_entity.pdbx_description
1 polymer ?
#
loop_
_entity_poly.entity_id
_entity_poly.type
_entity_poly.pdbx_seq_one_letter_code
_entity_poly.pdbx_strand_id
1 'polypeptide(L)'
;NYGTLLISDEVQTGWGRTGEHFWGYQAHGFTPDMLTFAKGVGNGATLAGVIARAEIMENITALNFSTFGGNPLSCAAGLATFKELINQNMLQNALEMGSRLMQGLKPTVDKAPWLRIRGRGLMVALESVRTEHENTLEPDPQRASELLEACKQNGLLLGKGGAFGNVLRITPMLNVTPDEIDEGIRILNEAILSSN
;
A
#
# COMPACT_ATOMS: atom_id res chain seq x y z
N ASN A 1 4.41 -2.80 -29.55
CA ASN A 1 4.20 -3.11 -30.97
C ASN A 1 3.92 -4.61 -31.26
N TYR A 2 3.59 -5.37 -30.20
CA TYR A 2 3.28 -6.82 -30.31
C TYR A 2 1.81 -7.15 -30.04
N GLY A 3 0.95 -6.14 -29.87
CA GLY A 3 -0.47 -6.35 -29.54
C GLY A 3 -0.72 -6.86 -28.11
N THR A 4 0.26 -6.76 -27.23
CA THR A 4 0.14 -7.19 -25.83
C THR A 4 -0.74 -6.20 -25.05
N LEU A 5 -1.71 -6.71 -24.32
CA LEU A 5 -2.54 -5.91 -23.41
C LEU A 5 -1.83 -5.68 -22.08
N LEU A 6 -1.98 -4.48 -21.54
CA LEU A 6 -1.43 -4.10 -20.23
C LEU A 6 -2.53 -4.03 -19.19
N ILE A 7 -2.37 -4.80 -18.12
CA ILE A 7 -3.28 -4.79 -16.96
C ILE A 7 -2.56 -4.11 -15.79
N SER A 8 -3.17 -3.05 -15.23
CA SER A 8 -2.72 -2.46 -13.98
C SER A 8 -3.50 -3.06 -12.81
N ASP A 9 -2.81 -3.75 -11.92
CA ASP A 9 -3.40 -4.25 -10.68
C ASP A 9 -3.33 -3.16 -9.61
N GLU A 10 -4.43 -2.42 -9.47
CA GLU A 10 -4.59 -1.29 -8.54
C GLU A 10 -5.21 -1.69 -7.19
N VAL A 11 -5.25 -2.98 -6.90
CA VAL A 11 -5.85 -3.52 -5.68
C VAL A 11 -5.19 -2.95 -4.41
N GLN A 12 -3.92 -2.55 -4.45
CA GLN A 12 -3.21 -1.93 -3.33
C GLN A 12 -2.84 -0.46 -3.56
N THR A 13 -2.59 -0.06 -4.79
CA THR A 13 -2.10 1.27 -5.16
C THR A 13 -3.20 2.28 -5.47
N GLY A 14 -4.39 1.80 -5.77
CA GLY A 14 -5.55 2.63 -6.07
C GLY A 14 -6.17 3.33 -4.86
N TRP A 15 -7.22 4.09 -5.14
CA TRP A 15 -8.03 4.81 -4.15
C TRP A 15 -7.24 5.87 -3.37
N GLY A 16 -6.28 6.53 -4.03
CA GLY A 16 -5.50 7.60 -3.43
C GLY A 16 -4.41 7.16 -2.45
N ARG A 17 -4.14 5.86 -2.31
CA ARG A 17 -3.15 5.31 -1.38
C ARG A 17 -1.76 5.91 -1.56
N THR A 18 -1.35 6.20 -2.80
CA THR A 18 -0.05 6.78 -3.14
C THR A 18 0.01 8.31 -2.97
N GLY A 19 -1.12 8.96 -2.71
CA GLY A 19 -1.22 10.40 -2.44
C GLY A 19 -1.17 11.30 -3.67
N GLU A 20 -0.25 11.04 -4.59
CA GLU A 20 -0.07 11.87 -5.80
C GLU A 20 -1.22 11.74 -6.79
N HIS A 21 -1.79 10.55 -6.90
CA HIS A 21 -2.82 10.20 -7.88
C HIS A 21 -3.89 9.29 -7.29
N PHE A 22 -5.06 9.26 -7.93
CA PHE A 22 -6.14 8.36 -7.53
C PHE A 22 -5.79 6.89 -7.81
N TRP A 23 -5.13 6.62 -8.95
CA TRP A 23 -4.62 5.31 -9.34
C TRP A 23 -3.08 5.35 -9.40
N GLY A 24 -2.44 4.31 -8.88
CA GLY A 24 -0.98 4.23 -8.81
C GLY A 24 -0.30 4.28 -10.18
N TYR A 25 -0.90 3.71 -11.23
CA TYR A 25 -0.33 3.72 -12.58
C TYR A 25 -0.12 5.13 -13.14
N GLN A 26 -0.93 6.11 -12.70
CA GLN A 26 -0.86 7.48 -13.21
C GLN A 26 0.50 8.14 -12.93
N ALA A 27 1.19 7.70 -11.87
CA ALA A 27 2.54 8.17 -11.54
C ALA A 27 3.62 7.71 -12.53
N HIS A 28 3.31 6.81 -13.45
CA HIS A 28 4.26 6.19 -14.37
C HIS A 28 4.06 6.62 -15.83
N GLY A 29 3.10 7.50 -16.11
CA GLY A 29 2.89 8.11 -17.42
C GLY A 29 2.39 7.16 -18.52
N PHE A 30 1.74 6.06 -18.16
CA PHE A 30 1.08 5.16 -19.11
C PHE A 30 -0.41 5.03 -18.82
N THR A 31 -1.18 4.56 -19.78
CA THR A 31 -2.59 4.20 -19.61
C THR A 31 -2.74 2.70 -19.83
N PRO A 32 -3.23 1.93 -18.84
CA PRO A 32 -3.43 0.50 -19.00
C PRO A 32 -4.64 0.21 -19.89
N ASP A 33 -4.68 -0.96 -20.51
CA ASP A 33 -5.83 -1.46 -21.27
C ASP A 33 -6.94 -1.95 -20.32
N MET A 34 -6.53 -2.47 -19.16
CA MET A 34 -7.41 -2.92 -18.09
C MET A 34 -6.85 -2.51 -16.73
N LEU A 35 -7.74 -2.32 -15.76
CA LEU A 35 -7.42 -1.96 -14.39
C LEU A 35 -8.27 -2.82 -13.45
N THR A 36 -7.63 -3.47 -12.48
CA THR A 36 -8.32 -4.23 -11.44
C THR A 36 -8.32 -3.47 -10.11
N PHE A 37 -9.42 -3.53 -9.36
CA PHE A 37 -9.50 -2.90 -8.06
C PHE A 37 -10.31 -3.74 -7.05
N ALA A 38 -9.98 -3.60 -5.78
CA ALA A 38 -10.67 -4.25 -4.66
C ALA A 38 -10.33 -3.55 -3.33
N LYS A 39 -10.32 -4.29 -2.24
CA LYS A 39 -9.87 -3.87 -0.88
C LYS A 39 -10.51 -2.56 -0.42
N GLY A 40 -9.76 -1.45 -0.52
CA GLY A 40 -10.16 -0.13 -0.02
C GLY A 40 -11.50 0.37 -0.55
N VAL A 41 -11.93 -0.04 -1.75
CA VAL A 41 -13.19 0.42 -2.34
C VAL A 41 -14.41 0.11 -1.47
N GLY A 42 -14.45 -1.05 -0.85
CA GLY A 42 -15.56 -1.48 -0.01
C GLY A 42 -15.42 -1.09 1.46
N ASN A 43 -14.25 -0.62 1.88
CA ASN A 43 -13.92 -0.27 3.28
C ASN A 43 -14.41 -1.32 4.31
N GLY A 44 -14.13 -2.60 4.02
CA GLY A 44 -14.56 -3.76 4.81
C GLY A 44 -15.71 -4.54 4.19
N ALA A 45 -16.55 -3.95 3.35
CA ALA A 45 -17.51 -4.70 2.55
C ALA A 45 -16.83 -5.32 1.32
N THR A 46 -17.30 -6.51 0.90
CA THR A 46 -16.72 -7.22 -0.24
C THR A 46 -17.14 -6.54 -1.55
N LEU A 47 -16.22 -5.79 -2.15
CA LEU A 47 -16.41 -5.14 -3.45
C LEU A 47 -15.10 -5.18 -4.24
N ALA A 48 -15.19 -5.54 -5.50
CA ALA A 48 -14.10 -5.56 -6.44
C ALA A 48 -14.63 -5.31 -7.85
N GLY A 49 -13.73 -4.95 -8.77
CA GLY A 49 -14.14 -4.76 -10.16
C GLY A 49 -12.95 -4.66 -11.10
N VAL A 50 -13.32 -4.60 -12.37
CA VAL A 50 -12.41 -4.37 -13.49
C VAL A 50 -12.95 -3.22 -14.32
N ILE A 51 -12.08 -2.31 -14.70
CA ILE A 51 -12.34 -1.29 -15.72
C ILE A 51 -11.47 -1.65 -16.92
N ALA A 52 -12.05 -1.71 -18.11
CA ALA A 52 -11.32 -2.00 -19.33
C ALA A 52 -11.88 -1.18 -20.50
N ARG A 53 -11.10 -1.11 -21.58
CA ARG A 53 -11.57 -0.51 -22.82
C ARG A 53 -12.78 -1.28 -23.36
N ALA A 54 -13.71 -0.57 -24.00
CA ALA A 54 -14.96 -1.17 -24.51
C ALA A 54 -14.72 -2.37 -25.44
N GLU A 55 -13.78 -2.22 -26.37
CA GLU A 55 -13.44 -3.28 -27.32
C GLU A 55 -12.89 -4.56 -26.67
N ILE A 56 -12.36 -4.48 -25.45
CA ILE A 56 -11.95 -5.68 -24.69
C ILE A 56 -13.16 -6.31 -24.04
N MET A 57 -14.02 -5.52 -23.40
CA MET A 57 -15.21 -6.00 -22.70
C MET A 57 -16.24 -6.61 -23.66
N GLU A 58 -16.37 -6.10 -24.88
CA GLU A 58 -17.26 -6.61 -25.91
C GLU A 58 -16.89 -8.03 -26.40
N ASN A 59 -15.64 -8.47 -26.17
CA ASN A 59 -15.20 -9.84 -26.48
C ASN A 59 -15.62 -10.88 -25.42
N ILE A 60 -16.24 -10.46 -24.32
CA ILE A 60 -16.79 -11.41 -23.32
C ILE A 60 -18.09 -12.00 -23.85
N THR A 61 -17.97 -13.14 -24.55
CA THR A 61 -19.11 -13.84 -25.15
C THR A 61 -19.62 -14.97 -24.26
N ALA A 62 -18.84 -15.42 -23.28
CA ALA A 62 -19.25 -16.45 -22.33
C ALA A 62 -20.12 -15.86 -21.22
N LEU A 63 -21.04 -16.70 -20.69
CA LEU A 63 -21.82 -16.35 -19.51
C LEU A 63 -20.89 -16.04 -18.34
N ASN A 64 -20.88 -14.79 -17.89
CA ASN A 64 -20.15 -14.34 -16.73
C ASN A 64 -21.15 -13.99 -15.62
N PHE A 65 -21.09 -14.71 -14.51
CA PHE A 65 -22.06 -14.59 -13.44
C PHE A 65 -21.39 -14.63 -12.06
N SER A 66 -21.80 -13.72 -11.20
CA SER A 66 -21.42 -13.69 -9.77
C SER A 66 -22.70 -13.51 -8.94
N THR A 67 -23.04 -14.49 -8.11
CA THR A 67 -24.28 -14.48 -7.32
C THR A 67 -24.40 -13.24 -6.43
N PHE A 68 -23.31 -12.82 -5.79
CA PHE A 68 -23.28 -11.66 -4.90
C PHE A 68 -22.62 -10.43 -5.53
N GLY A 69 -22.19 -10.50 -6.79
CA GLY A 69 -21.59 -9.37 -7.49
C GLY A 69 -22.57 -8.20 -7.62
N GLY A 70 -22.09 -6.99 -7.31
CA GLY A 70 -22.90 -5.77 -7.42
C GLY A 70 -24.10 -5.70 -6.45
N ASN A 71 -24.04 -6.43 -5.33
CA ASN A 71 -25.14 -6.36 -4.35
C ASN A 71 -25.26 -4.95 -3.74
N PRO A 72 -26.53 -4.51 -3.42
CA PRO A 72 -26.78 -3.14 -2.99
C PRO A 72 -25.99 -2.70 -1.74
N LEU A 73 -25.75 -3.61 -0.79
CA LEU A 73 -25.02 -3.30 0.45
C LEU A 73 -23.56 -2.93 0.17
N SER A 74 -22.86 -3.80 -0.57
CA SER A 74 -21.44 -3.54 -0.92
C SER A 74 -21.31 -2.33 -1.85
N CYS A 75 -22.24 -2.13 -2.79
CA CYS A 75 -22.23 -0.96 -3.66
C CYS A 75 -22.49 0.33 -2.89
N ALA A 76 -23.39 0.33 -1.91
CA ALA A 76 -23.64 1.48 -1.05
C ALA A 76 -22.41 1.82 -0.19
N ALA A 77 -21.72 0.81 0.37
CA ALA A 77 -20.48 1.00 1.10
C ALA A 77 -19.38 1.59 0.21
N GLY A 78 -19.20 1.05 -1.01
CA GLY A 78 -18.23 1.58 -1.97
C GLY A 78 -18.52 3.02 -2.39
N LEU A 79 -19.79 3.36 -2.62
CA LEU A 79 -20.20 4.73 -2.95
C LEU A 79 -19.94 5.71 -1.80
N ALA A 80 -20.21 5.29 -0.56
CA ALA A 80 -19.91 6.08 0.63
C ALA A 80 -18.39 6.31 0.78
N THR A 81 -17.61 5.25 0.65
CA THR A 81 -16.14 5.31 0.70
C THR A 81 -15.59 6.28 -0.36
N PHE A 82 -16.08 6.18 -1.60
CA PHE A 82 -15.66 7.07 -2.68
C PHE A 82 -15.96 8.55 -2.38
N LYS A 83 -17.18 8.83 -1.86
CA LYS A 83 -17.56 10.19 -1.46
C LYS A 83 -16.66 10.74 -0.35
N GLU A 84 -16.36 9.93 0.66
CA GLU A 84 -15.49 10.35 1.78
C GLU A 84 -14.05 10.62 1.30
N LEU A 85 -13.50 9.77 0.43
CA LEU A 85 -12.17 10.00 -0.16
C LEU A 85 -12.05 11.37 -0.82
N ILE A 86 -13.09 11.80 -1.54
CA ILE A 86 -13.10 13.08 -2.24
C ILE A 86 -13.40 14.23 -1.26
N ASN A 87 -14.47 14.12 -0.45
CA ASN A 87 -14.95 15.19 0.41
C ASN A 87 -13.91 15.58 1.49
N GLN A 88 -13.16 14.60 1.98
CA GLN A 88 -12.14 14.83 3.00
C GLN A 88 -10.73 14.99 2.44
N ASN A 89 -10.60 15.11 1.11
CA ASN A 89 -9.32 15.30 0.44
C ASN A 89 -8.23 14.29 0.89
N MET A 90 -8.62 13.01 1.02
CA MET A 90 -7.76 11.98 1.60
C MET A 90 -6.51 11.69 0.77
N LEU A 91 -6.50 12.00 -0.53
CA LEU A 91 -5.31 11.92 -1.37
C LEU A 91 -4.22 12.86 -0.86
N GLN A 92 -4.59 14.11 -0.60
CA GLN A 92 -3.65 15.10 -0.07
C GLN A 92 -3.14 14.69 1.31
N ASN A 93 -4.02 14.20 2.19
CA ASN A 93 -3.62 13.67 3.48
C ASN A 93 -2.63 12.50 3.34
N ALA A 94 -2.88 11.58 2.40
CA ALA A 94 -1.97 10.47 2.14
C ALA A 94 -0.58 10.94 1.66
N LEU A 95 -0.52 11.99 0.86
CA LEU A 95 0.74 12.59 0.41
C LEU A 95 1.51 13.23 1.57
N GLU A 96 0.83 14.06 2.37
CA GLU A 96 1.44 14.79 3.50
C GLU A 96 1.89 13.84 4.61
N MET A 97 1.02 12.94 5.04
CA MET A 97 1.31 11.99 6.11
C MET A 97 2.36 10.95 5.67
N GLY A 98 2.33 10.55 4.41
CA GLY A 98 3.36 9.68 3.83
C GLY A 98 4.74 10.36 3.80
N SER A 99 4.79 11.64 3.43
CA SER A 99 6.03 12.44 3.47
C SER A 99 6.55 12.57 4.91
N ARG A 100 5.66 12.88 5.88
CA ARG A 100 6.00 12.98 7.30
C ARG A 100 6.58 11.68 7.83
N LEU A 101 5.94 10.54 7.50
CA LEU A 101 6.40 9.21 7.89
C LEU A 101 7.79 8.89 7.32
N MET A 102 8.00 9.11 6.03
CA MET A 102 9.29 8.89 5.37
C MET A 102 10.40 9.75 5.97
N GLN A 103 10.13 11.04 6.20
CA GLN A 103 11.10 11.98 6.79
C GLN A 103 11.43 11.62 8.23
N GLY A 104 10.44 11.19 9.02
CA GLY A 104 10.64 10.83 10.42
C GLY A 104 11.40 9.52 10.64
N LEU A 105 11.30 8.58 9.69
CA LEU A 105 11.99 7.29 9.76
C LEU A 105 13.38 7.31 9.12
N LYS A 106 13.58 8.13 8.10
CA LYS A 106 14.81 8.12 7.31
C LYS A 106 16.09 8.26 8.14
N PRO A 107 16.20 9.19 9.12
CA PRO A 107 17.42 9.36 9.90
C PRO A 107 17.82 8.12 10.73
N THR A 108 16.83 7.32 11.16
CA THR A 108 17.07 6.08 11.92
C THR A 108 17.41 4.93 10.97
N VAL A 109 16.71 4.83 9.85
CA VAL A 109 16.99 3.82 8.82
C VAL A 109 18.37 4.00 8.20
N ASP A 110 18.82 5.24 7.98
CA ASP A 110 20.15 5.53 7.45
C ASP A 110 21.30 5.06 8.38
N LYS A 111 21.00 4.88 9.68
CA LYS A 111 21.93 4.33 10.69
C LYS A 111 21.83 2.81 10.85
N ALA A 112 20.85 2.19 10.23
CA ALA A 112 20.59 0.74 10.29
C ALA A 112 20.96 0.10 8.94
N PRO A 113 22.20 -0.39 8.75
CA PRO A 113 22.68 -0.90 7.45
C PRO A 113 21.87 -2.09 6.93
N TRP A 114 21.19 -2.79 7.83
CA TRP A 114 20.33 -3.93 7.55
C TRP A 114 18.89 -3.55 7.13
N LEU A 115 18.55 -2.25 7.07
CA LEU A 115 17.19 -1.79 6.78
C LEU A 115 17.17 -0.85 5.59
N ARG A 116 16.13 -0.96 4.79
CA ARG A 116 15.85 -0.07 3.65
C ARG A 116 14.44 0.45 3.76
N ILE A 117 14.22 1.73 3.44
CA ILE A 117 12.89 2.33 3.40
C ILE A 117 12.53 2.72 1.97
N ARG A 118 11.31 2.44 1.56
CA ARG A 118 10.75 2.85 0.27
C ARG A 118 9.24 3.01 0.36
N GLY A 119 8.66 3.80 -0.52
CA GLY A 119 7.21 3.98 -0.56
C GLY A 119 6.78 5.22 -1.32
N ARG A 120 5.46 5.36 -1.43
CA ARG A 120 4.75 6.54 -1.94
C ARG A 120 3.50 6.78 -1.12
N GLY A 121 3.23 8.01 -0.72
CA GLY A 121 2.11 8.35 0.16
C GLY A 121 2.07 7.44 1.39
N LEU A 122 0.91 6.94 1.73
CA LEU A 122 0.71 6.00 2.84
C LEU A 122 0.86 4.52 2.45
N MET A 123 1.73 4.25 1.50
CA MET A 123 2.18 2.90 1.14
C MET A 123 3.69 2.84 1.31
N VAL A 124 4.13 2.63 2.55
CA VAL A 124 5.55 2.62 2.94
C VAL A 124 5.98 1.22 3.34
N ALA A 125 7.21 0.87 3.04
CA ALA A 125 7.81 -0.42 3.36
C ALA A 125 9.19 -0.24 4.01
N LEU A 126 9.45 -1.05 5.03
CA LEU A 126 10.77 -1.30 5.60
C LEU A 126 11.20 -2.69 5.19
N GLU A 127 12.31 -2.80 4.48
CA GLU A 127 12.84 -4.04 3.96
C GLU A 127 14.13 -4.41 4.71
N SER A 128 14.10 -5.57 5.39
CA SER A 128 15.26 -6.09 6.12
C SER A 128 16.15 -6.91 5.20
N VAL A 129 17.45 -6.61 5.25
CA VAL A 129 18.47 -7.25 4.42
C VAL A 129 19.70 -7.60 5.23
N ARG A 130 20.42 -8.67 4.84
CA ARG A 130 21.75 -9.00 5.34
C ARG A 130 22.79 -8.22 4.55
N THR A 131 23.81 -7.74 5.25
CA THR A 131 24.86 -6.90 4.67
C THR A 131 26.21 -7.63 4.60
N GLU A 132 26.19 -8.95 4.65
CA GLU A 132 27.41 -9.77 4.73
C GLU A 132 28.32 -9.70 3.48
N HIS A 133 27.78 -9.22 2.35
CA HIS A 133 28.54 -9.00 1.12
C HIS A 133 28.23 -7.62 0.54
N GLU A 134 29.24 -6.84 0.22
CA GLU A 134 29.15 -5.43 -0.22
C GLU A 134 28.26 -5.17 -1.45
N ASN A 135 27.84 -6.20 -2.20
CA ASN A 135 27.07 -6.07 -3.45
C ASN A 135 25.81 -6.94 -3.54
N THR A 136 25.44 -7.70 -2.51
CA THR A 136 24.23 -8.53 -2.52
C THR A 136 23.32 -8.20 -1.33
N LEU A 137 22.13 -7.70 -1.62
CA LEU A 137 21.08 -7.48 -0.62
C LEU A 137 20.32 -8.79 -0.41
N GLU A 138 20.82 -9.66 0.47
CA GLU A 138 20.11 -10.89 0.82
C GLU A 138 18.93 -10.57 1.76
N PRO A 139 17.73 -11.12 1.51
CA PRO A 139 16.59 -10.93 2.38
C PRO A 139 16.83 -11.46 3.80
N ASP A 140 16.40 -10.70 4.82
CA ASP A 140 16.43 -11.14 6.23
C ASP A 140 15.02 -11.20 6.84
N PRO A 141 14.28 -12.32 6.63
CA PRO A 141 12.94 -12.47 7.16
C PRO A 141 12.89 -12.64 8.68
N GLN A 142 13.99 -13.09 9.29
CA GLN A 142 14.07 -13.23 10.75
C GLN A 142 14.07 -11.86 11.41
N ARG A 143 14.97 -10.97 10.98
CA ARG A 143 15.07 -9.61 11.50
C ARG A 143 13.79 -8.80 11.27
N ALA A 144 13.11 -9.00 10.13
CA ALA A 144 11.79 -8.44 9.91
C ALA A 144 10.76 -8.93 10.94
N SER A 145 10.81 -10.21 11.34
CA SER A 145 9.91 -10.76 12.35
C SER A 145 10.20 -10.20 13.74
N GLU A 146 11.46 -10.06 14.10
CA GLU A 146 11.91 -9.47 15.37
C GLU A 146 11.45 -8.01 15.48
N LEU A 147 11.65 -7.22 14.43
CA LEU A 147 11.19 -5.82 14.37
C LEU A 147 9.66 -5.72 14.45
N LEU A 148 8.94 -6.62 13.74
CA LEU A 148 7.47 -6.70 13.82
C LEU A 148 6.99 -6.93 15.26
N GLU A 149 7.60 -7.89 15.95
CA GLU A 149 7.22 -8.23 17.31
C GLU A 149 7.58 -7.09 18.29
N ALA A 150 8.73 -6.46 18.14
CA ALA A 150 9.11 -5.29 18.93
C ALA A 150 8.10 -4.14 18.77
N CYS A 151 7.67 -3.84 17.53
CA CYS A 151 6.62 -2.85 17.28
C CYS A 151 5.30 -3.21 17.95
N LYS A 152 4.86 -4.47 17.83
CA LYS A 152 3.63 -4.98 18.44
C LYS A 152 3.64 -4.87 19.97
N GLN A 153 4.75 -5.21 20.62
CA GLN A 153 4.91 -5.07 22.07
C GLN A 153 4.80 -3.62 22.55
N ASN A 154 5.14 -2.67 21.69
CA ASN A 154 5.00 -1.24 21.94
C ASN A 154 3.70 -0.63 21.40
N GLY A 155 2.71 -1.46 21.02
CA GLY A 155 1.36 -1.04 20.63
C GLY A 155 1.18 -0.69 19.16
N LEU A 156 2.18 -0.95 18.28
CA LEU A 156 2.07 -0.70 16.86
C LEU A 156 1.92 -2.00 16.05
N LEU A 157 0.77 -2.17 15.41
CA LEU A 157 0.52 -3.31 14.53
C LEU A 157 0.91 -2.98 13.09
N LEU A 158 1.75 -3.83 12.51
CA LEU A 158 2.22 -3.71 11.13
C LEU A 158 1.88 -4.95 10.31
N GLY A 159 1.88 -4.80 8.98
CA GLY A 159 1.79 -5.93 8.07
C GLY A 159 3.18 -6.47 7.71
N LYS A 160 3.30 -7.78 7.53
CA LYS A 160 4.51 -8.43 7.00
C LYS A 160 4.23 -9.00 5.61
N GLY A 161 5.19 -8.90 4.69
CA GLY A 161 5.05 -9.36 3.31
C GLY A 161 6.39 -9.40 2.58
N GLY A 162 6.32 -9.25 1.25
CA GLY A 162 7.46 -9.46 0.34
C GLY A 162 7.62 -10.93 -0.03
N ALA A 163 8.28 -11.20 -1.17
CA ALA A 163 8.47 -12.55 -1.69
C ALA A 163 9.24 -13.47 -0.72
N PHE A 164 10.07 -12.87 0.13
CA PHE A 164 10.90 -13.58 1.10
C PHE A 164 10.45 -13.36 2.55
N GLY A 165 9.32 -12.66 2.77
CA GLY A 165 8.84 -12.35 4.12
C GLY A 165 9.73 -11.37 4.91
N ASN A 166 10.52 -10.58 4.23
CA ASN A 166 11.49 -9.63 4.81
C ASN A 166 11.03 -8.15 4.78
N VAL A 167 9.76 -7.89 4.45
CA VAL A 167 9.22 -6.55 4.30
C VAL A 167 8.14 -6.28 5.34
N LEU A 168 8.30 -5.25 6.14
CA LEU A 168 7.25 -4.67 6.96
C LEU A 168 6.51 -3.59 6.17
N ARG A 169 5.18 -3.68 6.14
CA ARG A 169 4.32 -2.73 5.43
C ARG A 169 3.67 -1.79 6.43
N ILE A 170 3.86 -0.50 6.19
CA ILE A 170 3.26 0.58 6.96
C ILE A 170 2.19 1.21 6.07
N THR A 171 0.94 0.85 6.32
CA THR A 171 -0.20 1.23 5.49
C THR A 171 -1.37 1.69 6.38
N PRO A 172 -1.23 2.82 7.10
CA PRO A 172 -2.27 3.31 7.97
C PRO A 172 -3.53 3.71 7.19
N MET A 173 -4.59 4.07 7.89
CA MET A 173 -5.80 4.59 7.30
C MET A 173 -5.51 5.89 6.53
N LEU A 174 -6.27 6.16 5.45
CA LEU A 174 -6.05 7.37 4.64
C LEU A 174 -6.38 8.68 5.35
N ASN A 175 -7.16 8.60 6.42
CA ASN A 175 -7.50 9.72 7.31
C ASN A 175 -6.65 9.76 8.59
N VAL A 176 -5.51 9.05 8.62
CA VAL A 176 -4.57 9.08 9.75
C VAL A 176 -4.16 10.51 10.07
N THR A 177 -4.09 10.83 11.34
CA THR A 177 -3.73 12.17 11.83
C THR A 177 -2.21 12.34 11.96
N PRO A 178 -1.71 13.59 12.03
CA PRO A 178 -0.30 13.86 12.29
C PRO A 178 0.21 13.23 13.60
N ASP A 179 -0.59 13.28 14.67
CA ASP A 179 -0.22 12.75 15.98
C ASP A 179 -0.08 11.23 15.95
N GLU A 180 -0.98 10.52 15.23
CA GLU A 180 -0.90 9.07 15.05
C GLU A 180 0.33 8.68 14.21
N ILE A 181 0.70 9.47 13.21
CA ILE A 181 1.92 9.25 12.43
C ILE A 181 3.15 9.46 13.30
N ASP A 182 3.19 10.52 14.12
CA ASP A 182 4.31 10.81 15.01
C ASP A 182 4.50 9.71 16.06
N GLU A 183 3.42 9.21 16.63
CA GLU A 183 3.48 8.07 17.55
C GLU A 183 4.00 6.80 16.85
N GLY A 184 3.53 6.52 15.63
CA GLY A 184 4.05 5.41 14.83
C GLY A 184 5.55 5.55 14.52
N ILE A 185 6.00 6.76 14.18
CA ILE A 185 7.41 7.08 13.96
C ILE A 185 8.23 6.85 15.24
N ARG A 186 7.73 7.30 16.39
CA ARG A 186 8.41 7.13 17.68
C ARG A 186 8.64 5.66 17.99
N ILE A 187 7.58 4.85 17.90
CA ILE A 187 7.65 3.40 18.18
C ILE A 187 8.60 2.69 17.22
N LEU A 188 8.52 3.00 15.93
CA LEU A 188 9.38 2.41 14.90
C LEU A 188 10.85 2.77 15.14
N ASN A 189 11.15 4.03 15.42
CA ASN A 189 12.52 4.48 15.70
C ASN A 189 13.10 3.78 16.93
N GLU A 190 12.34 3.65 18.00
CA GLU A 190 12.76 2.94 19.23
C GLU A 190 13.02 1.46 18.94
N ALA A 191 12.13 0.79 18.21
CA ALA A 191 12.28 -0.61 17.84
C ALA A 191 13.48 -0.86 16.92
N ILE A 192 13.74 0.02 15.94
CA ILE A 192 14.90 -0.08 15.05
C ILE A 192 16.20 0.10 15.83
N LEU A 193 16.27 1.10 16.72
CA LEU A 193 17.47 1.39 17.51
C LEU A 193 17.78 0.27 18.52
N SER A 194 16.77 -0.38 19.07
CA SER A 194 16.97 -1.52 19.99
C SER A 194 17.37 -2.82 19.28
N SER A 195 17.23 -2.89 17.96
CA SER A 195 17.57 -4.06 17.14
C SER A 195 18.96 -3.98 16.49
N ASN A 196 19.75 -2.95 16.80
CA ASN A 196 21.11 -2.76 16.27
C ASN A 196 22.17 -3.52 17.08
#